data_00b4bae660cb2c7edc9b689deebe0f15
#
_entry.id   00b4bae660cb2c7edc9b689deebe0f15
#
_cell.length_a   1.000
_cell.length_b   1.000
_cell.length_c   1.000
_cell.angle_alpha   90.00
_cell.angle_beta   90.00
_cell.angle_gamma   90.00
#
_symmetry.space_group_name_H-M   'P 1'
#
loop_
_entity.id
_entity.type
_entity.pdbx_description
1 polymer ?
#
loop_
_entity_poly.entity_id
_entity_poly.type
_entity_poly.pdbx_seq_one_letter_code
_entity_poly.pdbx_strand_id
1 'polypeptide(L)'
;ASADKVQSGSQQVHAAGRTMEDIVAQVKNVTQLIAQISHSTLEQADGLSSLTRAVDELNLITQKNAELVEESAQVSAMVKHRASRLEDAVTVLH
;
A
#
# COMPACT_ATOMS: atom_id res chain seq x y z
N ALA A 1 7.55 42.01 -52.65
CA ALA A 1 8.43 43.09 -52.34
C ALA A 1 9.10 42.92 -50.98
N SER A 2 10.13 43.67 -50.67
CA SER A 2 10.89 43.45 -49.42
C SER A 2 10.10 43.81 -48.16
N ALA A 3 9.15 44.75 -48.24
CA ALA A 3 8.27 45.08 -47.10
C ALA A 3 7.36 43.91 -46.72
N ASP A 4 6.83 43.20 -47.70
CA ASP A 4 6.00 42.00 -47.46
C ASP A 4 6.81 40.85 -46.85
N LYS A 5 8.06 40.69 -47.29
CA LYS A 5 8.98 39.70 -46.72
C LYS A 5 9.34 40.00 -45.29
N VAL A 6 9.57 41.27 -44.95
CA VAL A 6 9.88 41.71 -43.58
C VAL A 6 8.65 41.47 -42.70
N GLN A 7 7.46 41.81 -43.14
CA GLN A 7 6.22 41.58 -42.40
C GLN A 7 5.97 40.09 -42.16
N SER A 8 6.14 39.26 -43.20
CA SER A 8 6.01 37.81 -43.08
C SER A 8 7.04 37.21 -42.11
N GLY A 9 8.29 37.68 -42.18
CA GLY A 9 9.33 37.25 -41.27
C GLY A 9 9.05 37.67 -39.82
N SER A 10 8.52 38.88 -39.62
CA SER A 10 8.12 39.37 -38.30
C SER A 10 6.99 38.51 -37.69
N GLN A 11 5.99 38.15 -38.52
CA GLN A 11 4.89 37.29 -38.10
C GLN A 11 5.39 35.88 -37.70
N GLN A 12 6.35 35.33 -38.44
CA GLN A 12 6.96 34.06 -38.12
C GLN A 12 7.73 34.09 -36.80
N VAL A 13 8.46 35.19 -36.54
CA VAL A 13 9.18 35.37 -35.29
C VAL A 13 8.20 35.46 -34.11
N HIS A 14 7.10 36.20 -34.26
CA HIS A 14 6.07 36.30 -33.24
C HIS A 14 5.41 34.93 -32.98
N ALA A 15 5.13 34.18 -34.03
CA ALA A 15 4.56 32.83 -33.89
C ALA A 15 5.53 31.89 -33.21
N ALA A 16 6.82 31.95 -33.53
CA ALA A 16 7.85 31.15 -32.87
C ALA A 16 7.98 31.53 -31.40
N GLY A 17 7.91 32.82 -31.07
CA GLY A 17 7.94 33.32 -29.70
C GLY A 17 6.77 32.79 -28.89
N ARG A 18 5.56 32.77 -29.43
CA ARG A 18 4.38 32.17 -28.75
C ARG A 18 4.55 30.68 -28.55
N THR A 19 5.06 29.99 -29.55
CA THR A 19 5.32 28.54 -29.42
C THR A 19 6.32 28.27 -28.31
N MET A 20 7.36 29.07 -28.18
CA MET A 20 8.35 28.95 -27.11
C MET A 20 7.74 29.21 -25.73
N GLU A 21 6.85 30.19 -25.62
CA GLU A 21 6.13 30.49 -24.38
C GLU A 21 5.25 29.31 -24.00
N ASP A 22 4.57 28.69 -24.94
CA ASP A 22 3.74 27.49 -24.71
C ASP A 22 4.60 26.33 -24.25
N ILE A 23 5.77 26.14 -24.86
CA ILE A 23 6.70 25.07 -24.45
C ILE A 23 7.16 25.31 -23.02
N VAL A 24 7.53 26.52 -22.66
CA VAL A 24 7.95 26.86 -21.29
C VAL A 24 6.82 26.57 -20.30
N ALA A 25 5.58 26.93 -20.63
CA ALA A 25 4.42 26.67 -19.79
C ALA A 25 4.20 25.17 -19.60
N GLN A 26 4.34 24.38 -20.68
CA GLN A 26 4.22 22.93 -20.61
C GLN A 26 5.33 22.29 -19.79
N VAL A 27 6.56 22.78 -19.93
CA VAL A 27 7.70 22.32 -19.12
C VAL A 27 7.43 22.55 -17.63
N LYS A 28 6.89 23.72 -17.27
CA LYS A 28 6.51 24.01 -15.88
C LYS A 28 5.45 23.03 -15.37
N ASN A 29 4.44 22.73 -16.20
CA ASN A 29 3.40 21.76 -15.84
C ASN A 29 3.98 20.37 -15.62
N VAL A 30 4.88 19.93 -16.50
CA VAL A 30 5.55 18.64 -16.38
C VAL A 30 6.39 18.58 -15.10
N THR A 31 7.12 19.66 -14.79
CA THR A 31 7.92 19.76 -13.58
C THR A 31 7.05 19.63 -12.33
N GLN A 32 5.88 20.26 -12.31
CA GLN A 32 4.92 20.16 -11.22
C GLN A 32 4.37 18.73 -11.08
N LEU A 33 4.06 18.09 -12.20
CA LEU A 33 3.60 16.69 -12.20
C LEU A 33 4.67 15.76 -11.67
N ILE A 34 5.92 15.96 -12.05
CA ILE A 34 7.04 15.16 -11.52
C ILE A 34 7.17 15.34 -10.01
N ALA A 35 7.03 16.57 -9.51
CA ALA A 35 7.05 16.84 -8.07
C ALA A 35 5.91 16.11 -7.35
N GLN A 36 4.70 16.12 -7.91
CA GLN A 36 3.56 15.39 -7.36
C GLN A 36 3.78 13.89 -7.38
N ILE A 37 4.33 13.35 -8.47
CA ILE A 37 4.65 11.93 -8.58
C ILE A 37 5.69 11.53 -7.53
N SER A 38 6.73 12.35 -7.35
CA SER A 38 7.75 12.10 -6.33
C SER A 38 7.16 12.07 -4.93
N HIS A 39 6.26 13.01 -4.62
CA HIS A 39 5.58 13.05 -3.34
C HIS A 39 4.70 11.81 -3.12
N SER A 40 3.93 11.44 -4.14
CA SER A 40 3.09 10.24 -4.10
C SER A 40 3.92 8.97 -3.94
N THR A 41 5.08 8.91 -4.59
CA THR A 41 6.00 7.77 -4.47
C THR A 41 6.51 7.61 -3.03
N LEU A 42 6.85 8.74 -2.37
CA LEU A 42 7.26 8.73 -0.97
C LEU A 42 6.12 8.27 -0.05
N GLU A 43 4.91 8.73 -0.28
CA GLU A 43 3.74 8.29 0.46
C GLU A 43 3.48 6.79 0.27
N GLN A 44 3.65 6.28 -0.95
CA GLN A 44 3.52 4.86 -1.24
C GLN A 44 4.59 4.04 -0.52
N ALA A 45 5.82 4.53 -0.47
CA ALA A 45 6.91 3.87 0.26
C ALA A 45 6.59 3.77 1.75
N ASP A 46 6.05 4.83 2.34
CA ASP A 46 5.60 4.83 3.74
C ASP A 46 4.45 3.85 3.96
N GLY A 47 3.49 3.83 3.01
CA GLY A 47 2.37 2.89 3.04
C GLY A 47 2.83 1.44 2.97
N LEU A 48 3.79 1.14 2.10
CA LEU A 48 4.38 -0.20 1.98
C LEU A 48 5.11 -0.61 3.27
N SER A 49 5.83 0.31 3.89
CA SER A 49 6.48 0.06 5.19
C SER A 49 5.46 -0.30 6.27
N SER A 50 4.34 0.43 6.32
CA SER A 50 3.24 0.15 7.25
C SER A 50 2.59 -1.20 6.96
N LEU A 51 2.40 -1.54 5.68
CA LEU A 51 1.87 -2.85 5.28
C LEU A 51 2.79 -3.99 5.70
N THR A 52 4.09 -3.83 5.52
CA THR A 52 5.08 -4.84 5.94
C THR A 52 4.98 -5.09 7.43
N ARG A 53 4.86 -4.04 8.24
CA ARG A 53 4.66 -4.16 9.70
C ARG A 53 3.36 -4.87 10.03
N ALA A 54 2.27 -4.53 9.34
CA ALA A 54 0.98 -5.18 9.55
C ALA A 54 1.02 -6.67 9.20
N VAL A 55 1.71 -7.04 8.12
CA VAL A 55 1.90 -8.45 7.74
C VAL A 55 2.72 -9.19 8.80
N ASP A 56 3.77 -8.57 9.33
CA ASP A 56 4.58 -9.16 10.41
C ASP A 56 3.73 -9.40 11.66
N GLU A 57 2.87 -8.44 12.03
CA GLU A 57 1.91 -8.61 13.14
C GLU A 57 0.93 -9.74 12.87
N LEU A 58 0.41 -9.85 11.65
CA LEU A 58 -0.49 -10.94 11.26
C LEU A 58 0.20 -12.30 11.39
N ASN A 59 1.47 -12.38 11.00
CA ASN A 59 2.25 -13.61 11.16
C ASN A 59 2.39 -13.99 12.63
N LEU A 60 2.65 -13.03 13.52
CA LEU A 60 2.72 -13.28 14.96
C LEU A 60 1.37 -13.72 15.52
N ILE A 61 0.29 -13.09 15.12
CA ILE A 61 -1.07 -13.44 15.52
C ILE A 61 -1.40 -14.86 15.04
N THR A 62 -1.03 -15.20 13.81
CA THR A 62 -1.26 -16.52 13.24
C THR A 62 -0.52 -17.61 14.03
N GLN A 63 0.74 -17.35 14.40
CA GLN A 63 1.52 -18.28 15.24
C GLN A 63 0.88 -18.44 16.61
N LYS A 64 0.44 -17.35 17.21
CA LYS A 64 -0.22 -17.37 18.51
C LYS A 64 -1.55 -18.11 18.43
N ASN A 65 -2.30 -17.94 17.35
CA ASN A 65 -3.56 -18.68 17.14
C ASN A 65 -3.31 -20.18 17.01
N ALA A 66 -2.25 -20.58 16.32
CA ALA A 66 -1.86 -21.99 16.22
C ALA A 66 -1.51 -22.57 17.59
N GLU A 67 -0.78 -21.83 18.42
CA GLU A 67 -0.47 -22.24 19.79
C GLU A 67 -1.74 -22.37 20.63
N LEU A 68 -2.67 -21.43 20.52
CA LEU A 68 -3.95 -21.46 21.23
C LEU A 68 -4.82 -22.64 20.80
N VAL A 69 -4.85 -22.98 19.53
CA VAL A 69 -5.57 -24.14 19.02
C VAL A 69 -4.99 -25.42 19.61
N GLU A 70 -3.67 -25.55 19.65
CA GLU A 70 -2.99 -26.70 20.24
C GLU A 70 -3.26 -26.82 21.74
N GLU A 71 -3.16 -25.72 22.47
CA GLU A 71 -3.46 -25.63 23.89
C GLU A 71 -4.93 -25.98 24.17
N SER A 72 -5.84 -25.47 23.36
CA SER A 72 -7.28 -25.77 23.44
C SER A 72 -7.55 -27.28 23.23
N ALA A 73 -6.85 -27.89 22.28
CA ALA A 73 -6.94 -29.31 22.02
C ALA A 73 -6.47 -30.14 23.25
N GLN A 74 -5.37 -29.71 23.88
CA GLN A 74 -4.85 -30.35 25.10
C GLN A 74 -5.85 -30.22 26.27
N VAL A 75 -6.42 -29.01 26.45
CA VAL A 75 -7.42 -28.79 27.51
C VAL A 75 -8.66 -29.64 27.25
N SER A 76 -9.12 -29.71 26.01
CA SER A 76 -10.26 -30.55 25.63
C SER A 76 -10.01 -32.04 25.93
N ALA A 77 -8.81 -32.52 25.64
CA ALA A 77 -8.41 -33.91 25.96
C ALA A 77 -8.40 -34.16 27.46
N MET A 78 -7.91 -33.19 28.26
CA MET A 78 -7.92 -33.28 29.71
C MET A 78 -9.34 -33.32 30.29
N VAL A 79 -10.22 -32.46 29.78
CA VAL A 79 -11.63 -32.40 30.19
C VAL A 79 -12.31 -33.72 29.89
N LYS A 80 -12.08 -34.27 28.72
CA LYS A 80 -12.62 -35.58 28.28
C LYS A 80 -12.14 -36.71 29.19
N HIS A 81 -10.86 -36.69 29.52
CA HIS A 81 -10.27 -37.68 30.43
C HIS A 81 -10.88 -37.62 31.83
N ARG A 82 -11.01 -36.39 32.37
CA ARG A 82 -11.65 -36.19 33.69
C ARG A 82 -13.11 -36.59 33.71
N ALA A 83 -13.84 -36.30 32.63
CA ALA A 83 -15.23 -36.69 32.49
C ALA A 83 -15.36 -38.23 32.48
N SER A 84 -14.47 -38.89 31.76
CA SER A 84 -14.42 -40.38 31.74
C SER A 84 -14.13 -40.96 33.10
N ARG A 85 -13.20 -40.40 33.85
CA ARG A 85 -12.87 -40.83 35.22
C ARG A 85 -14.03 -40.61 36.18
N LEU A 86 -14.76 -39.51 36.06
CA LEU A 86 -15.97 -39.26 36.85
C LEU A 86 -17.06 -40.27 36.55
N GLU A 87 -17.25 -40.60 35.31
CA GLU A 87 -18.22 -41.61 34.87
C GLU A 87 -17.88 -42.96 35.46
N ASP A 88 -16.60 -43.36 35.43
CA ASP A 88 -16.12 -44.61 36.04
C ASP A 88 -16.34 -44.61 37.55
N ALA A 89 -16.07 -43.52 38.25
CA ALA A 89 -16.27 -43.39 39.68
C ALA A 89 -17.74 -43.54 40.07
N VAL A 90 -18.63 -42.91 39.30
CA VAL A 90 -20.09 -43.01 39.50
C VAL A 90 -20.55 -44.45 39.28
N THR A 91 -20.04 -45.13 38.26
CA THR A 91 -20.38 -46.53 37.96
C THR A 91 -19.94 -47.46 39.11
N VAL A 92 -18.77 -47.23 39.67
CA VAL A 92 -18.26 -48.03 40.83
C VAL A 92 -19.13 -47.83 42.08
N LEU A 93 -19.66 -46.61 42.31
CA LEU A 93 -20.50 -46.32 43.46
C LEU A 93 -21.91 -46.87 43.36
N HIS A 94 -22.33 -47.22 42.18
CA HIS A 94 -23.61 -47.86 41.94
C HIS A 94 -23.49 -49.37 41.85
#